data_770327d448b1658521cbc3f405ca8f50
#
_entry.id   770327d448b1658521cbc3f405ca8f50
#
_cell.length_a   1.000
_cell.length_b   1.000
_cell.length_c   1.000
_cell.angle_alpha   90.00
_cell.angle_beta   90.00
_cell.angle_gamma   90.00
#
_symmetry.space_group_name_H-M   'P 1'
#
loop_
_entity.id
_entity.type
_entity.pdbx_description
1 polymer ?
#
loop_
_entity_poly.entity_id
_entity_poly.type
_entity_poly.pdbx_seq_one_letter_code
_entity_poly.pdbx_strand_id
1 'polypeptide(L)'
;MGVATQLTDLTDLRTALLNAVRDATGVTATNNIADRYVNLALHDMHIGDNFTWAIRDAILVTHPTYTTGTVSIDQGATALVGVGTAWATNNVFGQANARNGGKLKLGGVSDVYEVSGTPTALAITLRSRFTGADLTVASATTYTYFEDEYALAS
;
A
#
# COMPACT_ATOMS: atom_id res chain seq x y z
N MET A 1 -10.46 34.42 -39.33
CA MET A 1 -10.44 33.09 -38.73
C MET A 1 -9.45 33.14 -37.58
N GLY A 2 -9.94 33.23 -36.34
CA GLY A 2 -9.07 33.21 -35.16
C GLY A 2 -8.46 31.81 -35.02
N VAL A 3 -7.14 31.75 -34.86
CA VAL A 3 -6.44 30.51 -34.50
C VAL A 3 -6.96 30.11 -33.16
N ALA A 4 -7.56 28.93 -33.03
CA ALA A 4 -7.96 28.37 -31.75
C ALA A 4 -6.71 28.24 -30.89
N THR A 5 -6.59 29.06 -29.84
CA THR A 5 -5.51 28.97 -28.88
C THR A 5 -5.64 27.62 -28.17
N GLN A 6 -4.65 26.75 -28.34
CA GLN A 6 -4.64 25.48 -27.70
C GLN A 6 -4.51 25.71 -26.17
N LEU A 7 -5.48 25.23 -25.41
CA LEU A 7 -5.45 25.30 -23.96
C LEU A 7 -4.46 24.23 -23.45
N THR A 8 -3.35 24.67 -22.87
CA THR A 8 -2.26 23.78 -22.48
C THR A 8 -2.20 23.53 -20.97
N ASP A 9 -2.78 24.43 -20.17
CA ASP A 9 -2.81 24.30 -18.72
C ASP A 9 -4.07 24.93 -18.09
N LEU A 10 -4.17 24.80 -16.77
CA LEU A 10 -5.29 25.35 -15.99
C LEU A 10 -5.38 26.88 -16.09
N THR A 11 -4.24 27.56 -16.23
CA THR A 11 -4.19 29.04 -16.33
C THR A 11 -4.80 29.48 -17.65
N ASP A 12 -4.50 28.78 -18.76
CA ASP A 12 -5.10 29.04 -20.06
C ASP A 12 -6.61 28.82 -20.04
N LEU A 13 -7.07 27.73 -19.42
CA LEU A 13 -8.49 27.42 -19.28
C LEU A 13 -9.20 28.47 -18.44
N ARG A 14 -8.62 28.92 -17.32
CA ARG A 14 -9.14 29.99 -16.47
C ARG A 14 -9.26 31.29 -17.25
N THR A 15 -8.21 31.67 -17.98
CA THR A 15 -8.18 32.91 -18.76
C THR A 15 -9.22 32.88 -19.88
N ALA A 16 -9.36 31.77 -20.58
CA ALA A 16 -10.37 31.61 -21.63
C ALA A 16 -11.79 31.73 -21.05
N LEU A 17 -12.07 31.10 -19.91
CA LEU A 17 -13.37 31.19 -19.23
C LEU A 17 -13.68 32.61 -18.76
N LEU A 18 -12.72 33.32 -18.15
CA LEU A 18 -12.89 34.69 -17.70
C LEU A 18 -13.18 35.64 -18.87
N ASN A 19 -12.49 35.46 -19.99
CA ASN A 19 -12.74 36.25 -21.22
C ASN A 19 -14.14 35.98 -21.78
N ALA A 20 -14.56 34.73 -21.85
CA ALA A 20 -15.89 34.37 -22.36
C ALA A 20 -17.01 34.94 -21.45
N VAL A 21 -16.87 34.88 -20.13
CA VAL A 21 -17.86 35.45 -19.19
C VAL A 21 -17.88 36.96 -19.29
N ARG A 22 -16.73 37.63 -19.38
CA ARG A 22 -16.63 39.07 -19.50
C ARG A 22 -17.27 39.57 -20.82
N ASP A 23 -17.00 38.87 -21.93
CA ASP A 23 -17.55 39.22 -23.24
C ASP A 23 -19.07 39.03 -23.30
N ALA A 24 -19.60 38.02 -22.61
CA ALA A 24 -21.03 37.71 -22.58
C ALA A 24 -21.87 38.63 -21.68
N THR A 25 -21.30 39.07 -20.54
CA THR A 25 -22.08 39.72 -19.47
C THR A 25 -21.64 41.17 -19.17
N GLY A 26 -20.47 41.61 -19.66
CA GLY A 26 -19.87 42.90 -19.26
C GLY A 26 -19.46 42.98 -17.79
N VAL A 27 -19.55 41.88 -17.05
CA VAL A 27 -19.21 41.77 -15.63
C VAL A 27 -17.82 41.14 -15.48
N THR A 28 -17.00 41.70 -14.60
CA THR A 28 -15.69 41.15 -14.27
C THR A 28 -15.87 39.96 -13.34
N ALA A 29 -15.73 38.73 -13.88
CA ALA A 29 -15.67 37.52 -13.07
C ALA A 29 -14.32 37.46 -12.31
N THR A 30 -14.36 37.00 -11.07
CA THR A 30 -13.14 36.78 -10.28
C THR A 30 -12.53 35.43 -10.56
N ASN A 31 -11.21 35.29 -10.35
CA ASN A 31 -10.51 34.01 -10.50
C ASN A 31 -11.18 32.88 -9.67
N ASN A 32 -11.68 33.18 -8.48
CA ASN A 32 -12.38 32.21 -7.63
C ASN A 32 -13.66 31.66 -8.26
N ILE A 33 -14.40 32.51 -9.01
CA ILE A 33 -15.61 32.09 -9.73
C ILE A 33 -15.22 31.21 -10.91
N ALA A 34 -14.19 31.59 -11.67
CA ALA A 34 -13.67 30.77 -12.77
C ALA A 34 -13.18 29.40 -12.29
N ASP A 35 -12.43 29.35 -11.20
CA ASP A 35 -11.95 28.10 -10.59
C ASP A 35 -13.10 27.20 -10.15
N ARG A 36 -14.16 27.78 -9.58
CA ARG A 36 -15.35 27.02 -9.18
C ARG A 36 -16.04 26.38 -10.38
N TYR A 37 -16.19 27.09 -11.47
CA TYR A 37 -16.82 26.54 -12.70
C TYR A 37 -15.94 25.48 -13.36
N VAL A 38 -14.62 25.67 -13.40
CA VAL A 38 -13.69 24.67 -13.92
C VAL A 38 -13.75 23.40 -13.06
N ASN A 39 -13.70 23.52 -11.74
CA ASN A 39 -13.78 22.38 -10.84
C ASN A 39 -15.13 21.65 -10.93
N LEU A 40 -16.24 22.40 -11.09
CA LEU A 40 -17.56 21.80 -11.29
C LEU A 40 -17.63 21.02 -12.60
N ALA A 41 -17.12 21.57 -13.69
CA ALA A 41 -17.06 20.89 -14.98
C ALA A 41 -16.17 19.63 -14.94
N LEU A 42 -15.00 19.70 -14.30
CA LEU A 42 -14.14 18.55 -14.09
C LEU A 42 -14.81 17.46 -13.23
N HIS A 43 -15.53 17.87 -12.19
CA HIS A 43 -16.30 16.94 -11.36
C HIS A 43 -17.42 16.25 -12.15
N ASP A 44 -18.14 17.01 -12.96
CA ASP A 44 -19.23 16.50 -13.80
C ASP A 44 -18.70 15.52 -14.86
N MET A 45 -17.55 15.85 -15.47
CA MET A 45 -16.85 14.95 -16.38
C MET A 45 -16.40 13.66 -15.69
N HIS A 46 -15.89 13.73 -14.45
CA HIS A 46 -15.46 12.53 -13.70
C HIS A 46 -16.59 11.61 -13.28
N ILE A 47 -17.79 12.14 -13.06
CA ILE A 47 -18.97 11.33 -12.71
C ILE A 47 -19.61 10.71 -13.96
N GLY A 48 -19.57 11.41 -15.09
CA GLY A 48 -20.27 11.02 -16.30
C GLY A 48 -19.63 9.90 -17.11
N ASP A 49 -18.30 9.84 -17.16
CA ASP A 49 -17.56 8.91 -18.02
C ASP A 49 -16.28 8.35 -17.38
N ASN A 50 -16.06 7.05 -17.59
CA ASN A 50 -14.79 6.40 -17.26
C ASN A 50 -13.74 6.74 -18.32
N PHE A 51 -12.96 7.78 -18.08
CA PHE A 51 -11.85 8.13 -19.00
C PHE A 51 -10.75 7.08 -18.94
N THR A 52 -10.48 6.43 -20.04
CA THR A 52 -9.43 5.40 -20.15
C THR A 52 -8.03 5.92 -19.80
N TRP A 53 -7.77 7.22 -19.98
CA TRP A 53 -6.50 7.84 -19.58
C TRP A 53 -6.34 8.00 -18.06
N ALA A 54 -7.46 8.02 -17.32
CA ALA A 54 -7.47 8.07 -15.85
C ALA A 54 -7.45 6.68 -15.21
N ILE A 55 -7.73 5.63 -15.99
CA ILE A 55 -7.66 4.24 -15.54
C ILE A 55 -6.20 3.80 -15.63
N ARG A 56 -5.68 3.29 -14.54
CA ARG A 56 -4.34 2.71 -14.48
C ARG A 56 -4.46 1.27 -14.06
N ASP A 57 -3.90 0.38 -14.88
CA ASP A 57 -3.73 -1.01 -14.51
C ASP A 57 -2.44 -1.15 -13.69
N ALA A 58 -2.53 -1.82 -12.56
CA ALA A 58 -1.39 -2.14 -11.73
C ALA A 58 -1.33 -3.64 -11.47
N ILE A 59 -0.13 -4.21 -11.51
CA ILE A 59 0.10 -5.60 -11.13
C ILE A 59 0.48 -5.60 -9.65
N LEU A 60 -0.34 -6.26 -8.84
CA LEU A 60 -0.02 -6.52 -7.44
C LEU A 60 0.72 -7.88 -7.36
N VAL A 61 2.00 -7.83 -7.02
CA VAL A 61 2.77 -9.04 -6.71
C VAL A 61 2.58 -9.35 -5.24
N THR A 62 1.83 -10.42 -4.95
CA THR A 62 1.61 -10.88 -3.58
C THR A 62 2.83 -11.64 -3.06
N HIS A 63 3.07 -11.54 -1.74
CA HIS A 63 4.14 -12.26 -1.09
C HIS A 63 3.77 -13.75 -0.94
N PRO A 64 4.59 -14.70 -1.41
CA PRO A 64 4.33 -16.12 -1.19
C PRO A 64 4.45 -16.48 0.28
N THR A 65 3.70 -17.47 0.73
CA THR A 65 3.84 -18.01 2.08
C THR A 65 5.22 -18.62 2.28
N TYR A 66 5.80 -18.43 3.48
CA TYR A 66 7.13 -18.97 3.81
C TYR A 66 7.05 -19.87 5.03
N THR A 67 7.60 -21.09 4.89
CA THR A 67 7.48 -22.17 5.91
C THR A 67 8.80 -22.88 6.20
N THR A 68 9.92 -22.41 5.65
CA THR A 68 11.22 -23.08 5.75
C THR A 68 11.80 -22.96 7.16
N GLY A 69 12.24 -24.09 7.72
CA GLY A 69 12.84 -24.16 9.04
C GLY A 69 11.82 -24.39 10.16
N THR A 70 12.28 -24.24 11.39
CA THR A 70 11.47 -24.37 12.60
C THR A 70 11.72 -23.19 13.53
N VAL A 71 10.85 -22.99 14.49
CA VAL A 71 10.92 -21.85 15.41
C VAL A 71 10.76 -22.26 16.85
N SER A 72 11.36 -21.46 17.73
CA SER A 72 11.24 -21.58 19.18
C SER A 72 10.93 -20.22 19.79
N ILE A 73 10.10 -20.19 20.84
CA ILE A 73 9.73 -19.00 21.60
C ILE A 73 9.23 -19.40 22.97
N ASP A 74 9.58 -18.65 24.00
CA ASP A 74 9.11 -18.84 25.35
C ASP A 74 7.77 -18.13 25.57
N GLN A 75 6.95 -18.66 26.44
CA GLN A 75 5.69 -18.01 26.86
C GLN A 75 5.96 -16.59 27.37
N GLY A 76 5.19 -15.63 26.93
CA GLY A 76 5.33 -14.23 27.31
C GLY A 76 6.45 -13.47 26.61
N ALA A 77 7.29 -14.15 25.82
CA ALA A 77 8.32 -13.50 25.01
C ALA A 77 7.74 -12.88 23.74
N THR A 78 8.49 -11.97 23.14
CA THR A 78 8.24 -11.41 21.79
C THR A 78 9.32 -11.79 20.81
N ALA A 79 10.48 -12.26 21.28
CA ALA A 79 11.59 -12.68 20.43
C ALA A 79 11.41 -14.15 20.01
N LEU A 80 11.25 -14.37 18.74
CA LEU A 80 11.12 -15.68 18.10
C LEU A 80 12.45 -16.04 17.44
N VAL A 81 12.97 -17.21 17.75
CA VAL A 81 14.24 -17.71 17.22
C VAL A 81 13.96 -18.82 16.19
N GLY A 82 14.59 -18.72 15.03
CA GLY A 82 14.48 -19.68 13.95
C GLY A 82 15.71 -20.58 13.81
N VAL A 83 15.47 -21.80 13.37
CA VAL A 83 16.51 -22.76 13.02
C VAL A 83 16.29 -23.19 11.56
N GLY A 84 17.30 -23.00 10.73
CA GLY A 84 17.19 -23.28 9.29
C GLY A 84 16.24 -22.32 8.54
N THR A 85 15.90 -21.20 9.16
CA THR A 85 15.12 -20.13 8.52
C THR A 85 16.04 -19.21 7.72
N ALA A 86 15.47 -18.46 6.79
CA ALA A 86 16.19 -17.48 5.99
C ALA A 86 15.30 -16.24 5.75
N TRP A 87 14.74 -15.68 6.81
CA TRP A 87 13.73 -14.62 6.74
C TRP A 87 14.21 -13.35 6.05
N ALA A 88 15.46 -12.95 6.27
CA ALA A 88 16.05 -11.78 5.63
C ALA A 88 16.53 -12.03 4.17
N THR A 89 16.47 -13.28 3.70
CA THR A 89 16.86 -13.61 2.33
C THR A 89 15.73 -13.30 1.37
N ASN A 90 16.07 -12.75 0.20
CA ASN A 90 15.07 -12.45 -0.81
C ASN A 90 14.58 -13.72 -1.52
N ASN A 91 13.28 -13.77 -1.78
CA ASN A 91 12.64 -14.75 -2.64
C ASN A 91 12.93 -14.46 -4.13
N VAL A 92 12.38 -15.27 -5.02
CA VAL A 92 12.55 -15.12 -6.48
C VAL A 92 12.00 -13.80 -7.05
N PHE A 93 11.17 -13.09 -6.31
CA PHE A 93 10.60 -11.78 -6.68
C PHE A 93 11.38 -10.61 -6.08
N GLY A 94 12.54 -10.87 -5.46
CA GLY A 94 13.37 -9.84 -4.84
C GLY A 94 12.84 -9.30 -3.50
N GLN A 95 11.86 -9.98 -2.89
CA GLN A 95 11.27 -9.62 -1.60
C GLN A 95 11.86 -10.49 -0.49
N ALA A 96 12.18 -9.92 0.68
CA ALA A 96 12.60 -10.71 1.83
C ALA A 96 11.51 -11.71 2.23
N ASN A 97 11.90 -12.92 2.61
CA ASN A 97 10.99 -14.01 2.99
C ASN A 97 10.09 -13.67 4.20
N ALA A 98 10.49 -12.72 5.04
CA ALA A 98 9.64 -12.13 6.07
C ALA A 98 9.94 -10.63 6.22
N ARG A 99 8.93 -9.83 6.52
CA ARG A 99 9.00 -8.37 6.64
C ARG A 99 8.19 -7.87 7.83
N ASN A 100 8.44 -6.62 8.22
CA ASN A 100 7.62 -5.93 9.21
C ASN A 100 6.14 -5.85 8.75
N GLY A 101 5.23 -6.09 9.67
CA GLY A 101 3.78 -6.08 9.39
C GLY A 101 3.24 -7.41 8.84
N GLY A 102 4.11 -8.33 8.42
CA GLY A 102 3.65 -9.67 8.02
C GLY A 102 3.12 -10.47 9.20
N LYS A 103 2.41 -11.54 8.93
CA LYS A 103 1.73 -12.38 9.92
C LYS A 103 2.37 -13.75 9.99
N LEU A 104 2.41 -14.30 11.20
CA LEU A 104 3.03 -15.56 11.50
C LEU A 104 2.07 -16.43 12.32
N LYS A 105 1.82 -17.63 11.83
CA LYS A 105 1.05 -18.67 12.53
C LYS A 105 1.98 -19.80 12.91
N LEU A 106 2.00 -20.13 14.21
CA LEU A 106 2.81 -21.22 14.76
C LEU A 106 2.03 -22.54 14.72
N GLY A 107 2.71 -23.63 14.45
CA GLY A 107 2.10 -24.97 14.47
C GLY A 107 1.55 -25.30 15.85
N GLY A 108 0.35 -25.85 15.92
CA GLY A 108 -0.31 -26.17 17.20
C GLY A 108 -0.86 -25.00 17.99
N VAL A 109 -0.73 -23.75 17.48
CA VAL A 109 -1.27 -22.53 18.10
C VAL A 109 -2.34 -21.94 17.17
N SER A 110 -3.50 -21.58 17.74
CA SER A 110 -4.60 -20.98 16.96
C SER A 110 -4.35 -19.50 16.63
N ASP A 111 -3.56 -18.81 17.45
CA ASP A 111 -3.32 -17.39 17.35
C ASP A 111 -2.38 -17.05 16.18
N VAL A 112 -2.62 -15.89 15.58
CA VAL A 112 -1.77 -15.30 14.55
C VAL A 112 -1.06 -14.10 15.15
N TYR A 113 0.26 -14.03 14.94
CA TYR A 113 1.12 -12.98 15.48
C TYR A 113 1.62 -12.09 14.36
N GLU A 114 1.63 -10.77 14.57
CA GLU A 114 2.18 -9.81 13.65
C GLU A 114 3.69 -9.61 13.92
N VAL A 115 4.46 -9.52 12.84
CA VAL A 115 5.90 -9.25 12.88
C VAL A 115 6.14 -7.78 13.12
N SER A 116 7.00 -7.46 14.08
CA SER A 116 7.44 -6.09 14.40
C SER A 116 8.92 -5.91 14.06
N GLY A 117 9.24 -4.77 13.46
CA GLY A 117 10.62 -4.45 13.08
C GLY A 117 11.14 -5.26 11.89
N THR A 118 12.44 -5.18 11.65
CA THR A 118 13.09 -5.86 10.52
C THR A 118 13.57 -7.25 10.95
N PRO A 119 13.05 -8.33 10.35
CA PRO A 119 13.56 -9.68 10.59
C PRO A 119 15.04 -9.83 10.24
N THR A 120 15.75 -10.63 11.00
CA THR A 120 17.08 -11.15 10.60
C THR A 120 16.92 -12.54 9.99
N ALA A 121 18.02 -13.16 9.55
CA ALA A 121 17.94 -14.52 9.01
C ALA A 121 17.33 -15.55 9.99
N LEU A 122 17.60 -15.38 11.28
CA LEU A 122 17.26 -16.35 12.34
C LEU A 122 16.44 -15.75 13.49
N ALA A 123 16.00 -14.52 13.42
CA ALA A 123 15.20 -13.91 14.50
C ALA A 123 14.11 -12.97 13.94
N ILE A 124 12.94 -13.09 14.55
CA ILE A 124 11.78 -12.21 14.34
C ILE A 124 11.32 -11.68 15.70
N THR A 125 10.91 -10.42 15.74
CA THR A 125 10.22 -9.85 16.91
C THR A 125 8.72 -9.81 16.61
N LEU A 126 7.93 -10.32 17.53
CA LEU A 126 6.47 -10.25 17.48
C LEU A 126 5.99 -8.91 18.07
N ARG A 127 4.90 -8.38 17.53
CA ARG A 127 4.26 -7.16 18.04
C ARG A 127 3.58 -7.38 19.39
N SER A 128 3.03 -8.58 19.59
CA SER A 128 2.41 -9.00 20.85
C SER A 128 3.18 -10.15 21.49
N ARG A 129 3.02 -10.31 22.81
CA ARG A 129 3.64 -11.42 23.55
C ARG A 129 3.02 -12.74 23.14
N PHE A 130 3.86 -13.77 23.06
CA PHE A 130 3.41 -15.13 22.82
C PHE A 130 2.59 -15.66 24.01
N THR A 131 1.39 -16.17 23.72
CA THR A 131 0.42 -16.62 24.74
C THR A 131 0.37 -18.14 24.89
N GLY A 132 0.99 -18.88 23.95
CA GLY A 132 1.05 -20.34 23.99
C GLY A 132 2.06 -20.88 25.03
N ALA A 133 2.12 -22.19 25.15
CA ALA A 133 3.14 -22.86 25.98
C ALA A 133 4.52 -22.72 25.30
N ASP A 134 5.57 -22.82 26.10
CA ASP A 134 6.96 -22.73 25.63
C ASP A 134 7.25 -23.68 24.47
N LEU A 135 7.77 -23.11 23.41
CA LEU A 135 8.28 -23.83 22.24
C LEU A 135 9.81 -23.78 22.28
N THR A 136 10.41 -24.75 22.98
CA THR A 136 11.86 -24.83 23.13
C THR A 136 12.52 -25.34 21.84
N VAL A 137 13.85 -25.21 21.71
CA VAL A 137 14.60 -25.75 20.56
C VAL A 137 14.39 -27.27 20.41
N ALA A 138 14.21 -27.99 21.51
CA ALA A 138 13.92 -29.43 21.50
C ALA A 138 12.49 -29.76 21.02
N SER A 139 11.56 -28.83 21.23
CA SER A 139 10.15 -28.91 20.77
C SER A 139 9.83 -27.89 19.69
N ALA A 140 10.85 -27.46 18.93
CA ALA A 140 10.70 -26.48 17.88
C ALA A 140 9.57 -26.88 16.90
N THR A 141 8.72 -25.92 16.60
CA THR A 141 7.53 -26.15 15.79
C THR A 141 7.67 -25.57 14.38
N THR A 142 6.85 -26.09 13.49
CA THR A 142 6.67 -25.51 12.15
C THR A 142 5.90 -24.19 12.27
N TYR A 143 6.02 -23.36 11.27
CA TYR A 143 5.30 -22.10 11.19
C TYR A 143 4.91 -21.81 9.75
N THR A 144 4.00 -20.86 9.59
CA THR A 144 3.64 -20.27 8.31
C THR A 144 3.71 -18.76 8.43
N TYR A 145 4.57 -18.14 7.65
CA TYR A 145 4.59 -16.69 7.47
C TYR A 145 3.77 -16.33 6.23
N PHE A 146 2.98 -15.27 6.28
CA PHE A 146 2.17 -14.76 5.18
C PHE A 146 1.92 -13.27 5.32
N GLU A 147 1.55 -12.64 4.24
CA GLU A 147 1.10 -11.24 4.21
C GLU A 147 -0.33 -11.21 3.69
N ASP A 148 -1.16 -10.40 4.30
CA ASP A 148 -2.57 -10.18 3.92
C ASP A 148 -2.88 -8.70 3.66
N GLU A 149 -1.91 -7.82 3.90
CA GLU A 149 -2.01 -6.39 3.64
C GLU A 149 -0.90 -5.95 2.68
N TYR A 150 -1.28 -5.28 1.59
CA TYR A 150 -0.39 -4.80 0.56
C TYR A 150 -0.64 -3.32 0.31
N ALA A 151 0.43 -2.50 0.41
CA ALA A 151 0.35 -1.11 0.00
C ALA A 151 0.25 -1.05 -1.54
N LEU A 152 -0.77 -0.40 -2.06
CA LEU A 152 -0.84 -0.07 -3.48
C LEU A 152 0.14 1.08 -3.76
N ALA A 153 0.91 0.95 -4.82
CA ALA A 153 1.75 2.05 -5.28
C ALA A 153 0.87 3.24 -5.67
N SER A 154 1.15 4.39 -5.08
CA SER A 154 0.49 5.67 -5.37
C SER A 154 1.06 6.31 -6.62
#